data_fe8ba23df8ebd827af4b30c82d0593aa
#
_entry.id   fe8ba23df8ebd827af4b30c82d0593aa
#
_cell.length_a   1.000
_cell.length_b   1.000
_cell.length_c   1.000
_cell.angle_alpha   90.00
_cell.angle_beta   90.00
_cell.angle_gamma   90.00
#
_symmetry.space_group_name_H-M   'P 1'
#
loop_
_entity.id
_entity.type
_entity.pdbx_description
1 polymer ?
#
loop_
_entity_poly.entity_id
_entity_poly.type
_entity_poly.pdbx_seq_one_letter_code
_entity_poly.pdbx_strand_id
1 'polypeptide(L)'
;MTTLEPTTPISIRERAMTISDLVFSHREQFRPASLVALFVEPRIGSGERICGGVIGIQDGMVRYVVVPQLSWLVALYGAAHEELIKAATVALESLSNVLSQHPRRSFEETLRAWATPVQGTFLGKPVHTVSSSLDDALAVSLRQFSSLYSA
;
A
#
# COMPACT_ATOMS: atom_id res chain seq x y z
N MET A 1 -12.10 -16.46 46.64
CA MET A 1 -11.97 -16.09 46.32
C MET A 1 -11.68 -15.36 45.92
N THR A 2 -11.94 -15.22 46.16
CA THR A 2 -11.32 -14.35 46.19
C THR A 2 -10.93 -13.68 45.06
N THR A 3 -10.68 -14.05 44.17
CA THR A 3 -10.20 -13.52 43.01
C THR A 3 -11.17 -12.64 42.25
N LEU A 4 -12.43 -12.89 42.40
CA LEU A 4 -13.43 -12.14 41.66
C LEU A 4 -13.85 -10.86 42.35
N GLU A 5 -13.89 -10.90 43.64
CA GLU A 5 -14.39 -9.76 44.34
C GLU A 5 -13.56 -8.52 44.12
N PRO A 6 -12.26 -8.60 44.23
CA PRO A 6 -11.45 -7.40 44.02
C PRO A 6 -11.39 -6.95 42.57
N THR A 7 -11.63 -7.84 41.66
CA THR A 7 -11.50 -7.47 40.27
C THR A 7 -12.65 -6.62 39.77
N THR A 8 -13.81 -6.72 40.33
CA THR A 8 -14.97 -5.99 39.82
C THR A 8 -14.81 -4.48 39.87
N PRO A 9 -14.52 -3.86 41.04
CA PRO A 9 -14.33 -2.41 41.03
C PRO A 9 -13.08 -1.98 40.31
N ILE A 10 -12.05 -2.78 40.32
CA ILE A 10 -10.84 -2.52 39.57
C ILE A 10 -11.14 -2.56 38.09
N SER A 11 -11.97 -3.49 37.65
CA SER A 11 -12.34 -3.58 36.24
C SER A 11 -13.04 -2.34 35.76
N ILE A 12 -13.89 -1.73 36.55
CA ILE A 12 -14.59 -0.51 36.17
C ILE A 12 -13.59 0.64 35.97
N ARG A 13 -12.67 0.76 36.92
CA ARG A 13 -11.64 1.79 36.80
C ARG A 13 -10.73 1.53 35.61
N GLU A 14 -10.37 0.28 35.42
CA GLU A 14 -9.56 -0.11 34.30
C GLU A 14 -10.24 0.20 32.97
N ARG A 15 -11.55 -0.01 32.89
CA ARG A 15 -12.28 0.33 31.65
C ARG A 15 -12.22 1.82 31.35
N ALA A 16 -12.38 2.66 32.36
CA ALA A 16 -12.32 4.10 32.16
C ALA A 16 -10.93 4.54 31.72
N MET A 17 -9.91 3.99 32.36
CA MET A 17 -8.54 4.26 31.96
C MET A 17 -8.23 3.65 30.60
N THR A 18 -8.72 2.44 30.38
CA THR A 18 -8.44 1.70 29.15
C THR A 18 -8.94 2.41 27.89
N ILE A 19 -10.04 3.12 27.98
CA ILE A 19 -10.52 3.88 26.82
C ILE A 19 -9.49 4.93 26.41
N SER A 20 -8.98 5.70 27.35
CA SER A 20 -7.92 6.66 27.06
C SER A 20 -6.65 5.97 26.61
N ASP A 21 -6.27 4.91 27.32
CA ASP A 21 -5.06 4.16 26.99
C ASP A 21 -5.15 3.53 25.61
N LEU A 22 -6.30 3.02 25.22
CA LEU A 22 -6.50 2.46 23.89
C LEU A 22 -6.35 3.51 22.80
N VAL A 23 -6.84 4.71 23.04
CA VAL A 23 -6.66 5.80 22.06
C VAL A 23 -5.19 6.10 21.87
N PHE A 24 -4.44 6.19 22.97
CA PHE A 24 -2.99 6.41 22.90
C PHE A 24 -2.27 5.24 22.27
N SER A 25 -2.62 4.02 22.68
CA SER A 25 -1.99 2.82 22.12
C SER A 25 -2.21 2.69 20.64
N HIS A 26 -3.42 2.99 20.18
CA HIS A 26 -3.69 2.97 18.75
C HIS A 26 -2.89 4.02 17.99
N ARG A 27 -2.74 5.20 18.56
CA ARG A 27 -1.90 6.25 17.95
C ARG A 27 -0.44 5.83 17.91
N GLU A 28 0.04 5.19 18.98
CA GLU A 28 1.42 4.70 19.02
C GLU A 28 1.66 3.56 18.05
N GLN A 29 0.65 2.73 17.82
CA GLN A 29 0.74 1.64 16.86
C GLN A 29 0.72 2.14 15.41
N PHE A 30 0.10 3.28 15.16
CA PHE A 30 0.03 3.84 13.84
C PHE A 30 1.29 4.65 13.55
N ARG A 31 1.92 4.32 12.46
CA ARG A 31 3.17 4.93 12.02
C ARG A 31 3.01 5.49 10.62
N PRO A 32 3.79 6.52 10.29
CA PRO A 32 3.74 7.08 8.95
C PRO A 32 4.09 6.05 7.89
N ALA A 33 3.33 6.05 6.82
CA ALA A 33 3.59 5.25 5.64
C ALA A 33 3.43 6.12 4.41
N SER A 34 4.28 5.91 3.42
CA SER A 34 4.21 6.61 2.14
C SER A 34 3.95 5.60 1.05
N LEU A 35 3.00 5.91 0.17
CA LEU A 35 2.50 4.97 -0.82
C LEU A 35 2.38 5.66 -2.16
N VAL A 36 2.51 4.90 -3.23
CA VAL A 36 2.26 5.37 -4.58
C VAL A 36 1.68 4.24 -5.41
N ALA A 37 0.69 4.57 -6.24
CA ALA A 37 0.12 3.60 -7.17
C ALA A 37 0.91 3.60 -8.47
N LEU A 38 1.06 2.43 -9.05
CA LEU A 38 1.60 2.26 -10.39
C LEU A 38 0.45 1.98 -11.34
N PHE A 39 0.39 2.73 -12.42
CA PHE A 39 -0.61 2.55 -13.47
C PHE A 39 0.04 1.95 -14.70
N VAL A 40 -0.71 1.13 -15.39
CA VAL A 40 -0.28 0.48 -16.63
C VAL A 40 -1.22 0.90 -17.73
N GLU A 41 -0.65 1.20 -18.89
CA GLU A 41 -1.41 1.52 -20.09
C GLU A 41 -1.60 0.22 -20.87
N PRO A 42 -2.83 -0.29 -21.00
CA PRO A 42 -3.05 -1.58 -21.66
C PRO A 42 -2.66 -1.56 -23.14
N ARG A 43 -2.89 -0.41 -23.77
CA ARG A 43 -2.42 -0.15 -25.14
C ARG A 43 -1.57 1.09 -25.09
N ILE A 44 -0.31 0.92 -25.36
CA ILE A 44 0.65 2.02 -25.31
C ILE A 44 0.21 3.14 -26.23
N GLY A 45 0.11 4.35 -25.68
CA GLY A 45 -0.33 5.52 -26.41
C GLY A 45 -1.83 5.77 -26.40
N SER A 46 -2.62 4.89 -25.81
CA SER A 46 -4.08 5.02 -25.77
C SER A 46 -4.57 6.07 -24.77
N GLY A 47 -3.77 6.35 -23.75
CA GLY A 47 -4.19 7.21 -22.66
C GLY A 47 -5.00 6.50 -21.59
N GLU A 48 -5.45 5.27 -21.83
CA GLU A 48 -6.11 4.47 -20.82
C GLU A 48 -5.10 4.01 -19.77
N ARG A 49 -5.49 4.10 -18.51
CA ARG A 49 -4.62 3.68 -17.41
C ARG A 49 -5.41 2.86 -16.42
N ILE A 50 -4.85 1.72 -16.04
CA ILE A 50 -5.40 0.88 -14.98
C ILE A 50 -4.35 0.75 -13.89
N CYS A 51 -4.80 0.60 -12.66
CA CYS A 51 -3.88 0.39 -11.55
C CYS A 51 -3.26 -1.00 -11.67
N GLY A 52 -1.95 -1.05 -11.78
CA GLY A 52 -1.20 -2.31 -11.83
C GLY A 52 -0.74 -2.77 -10.46
N GLY A 53 -0.67 -1.87 -9.51
CA GLY A 53 -0.25 -2.22 -8.16
C GLY A 53 0.06 -0.98 -7.34
N VAL A 54 0.49 -1.22 -6.11
CA VAL A 54 0.85 -0.16 -5.15
C VAL A 54 2.15 -0.54 -4.48
N ILE A 55 3.01 0.43 -4.27
CA ILE A 55 4.25 0.25 -3.52
C ILE A 55 4.27 1.26 -2.38
N GLY A 56 4.86 0.87 -1.27
CA GLY A 56 4.95 1.73 -0.11
C GLY A 56 6.17 1.49 0.73
N ILE A 57 6.41 2.43 1.63
CA ILE A 57 7.51 2.38 2.58
C ILE A 57 6.98 2.77 3.97
N GLN A 58 7.42 2.02 4.97
CA GLN A 58 7.11 2.28 6.37
C GLN A 58 8.29 1.79 7.20
N ASP A 59 8.82 2.68 8.06
CA ASP A 59 9.95 2.34 8.95
C ASP A 59 11.14 1.76 8.17
N GLY A 60 11.41 2.29 6.98
CA GLY A 60 12.50 1.81 6.14
C GLY A 60 12.23 0.51 5.40
N MET A 61 11.08 -0.11 5.61
CA MET A 61 10.67 -1.31 4.93
C MET A 61 9.90 -0.96 3.67
N VAL A 62 10.27 -1.57 2.55
CA VAL A 62 9.63 -1.35 1.26
C VAL A 62 8.91 -2.62 0.84
N ARG A 63 7.66 -2.48 0.43
CA ARG A 63 6.87 -3.58 -0.09
C ARG A 63 5.97 -3.10 -1.21
N TYR A 64 5.62 -4.01 -2.10
CA TYR A 64 4.66 -3.72 -3.16
C TYR A 64 3.69 -4.87 -3.34
N VAL A 65 2.54 -4.54 -3.92
CA VAL A 65 1.49 -5.52 -4.26
C VAL A 65 1.08 -5.27 -5.70
N VAL A 66 1.04 -6.33 -6.49
CA VAL A 66 0.48 -6.30 -7.84
C VAL A 66 -1.02 -6.57 -7.72
N VAL A 67 -1.83 -5.91 -8.55
CA VAL A 67 -3.28 -6.09 -8.51
C VAL A 67 -3.62 -7.56 -8.72
N PRO A 68 -4.36 -8.18 -7.78
CA PRO A 68 -4.62 -9.60 -7.84
C PRO A 68 -5.77 -10.02 -8.76
N GLN A 69 -6.50 -9.07 -9.33
CA GLN A 69 -7.72 -9.33 -10.10
C GLN A 69 -7.42 -9.76 -11.53
N LEU A 70 -6.85 -10.95 -11.67
CA LEU A 70 -6.42 -11.45 -12.98
C LEU A 70 -7.57 -11.75 -13.92
N SER A 71 -8.69 -12.23 -13.40
CA SER A 71 -9.86 -12.55 -14.22
C SER A 71 -10.39 -11.33 -14.96
N TRP A 72 -10.32 -10.17 -14.32
CA TRP A 72 -10.71 -8.92 -14.96
C TRP A 72 -9.85 -8.59 -16.15
N LEU A 73 -8.54 -8.74 -16.00
CA LEU A 73 -7.61 -8.45 -17.07
C LEU A 73 -7.80 -9.41 -18.24
N VAL A 74 -8.07 -10.68 -17.95
CA VAL A 74 -8.36 -11.66 -19.00
C VAL A 74 -9.62 -11.27 -19.74
N ALA A 75 -10.69 -10.88 -19.03
CA ALA A 75 -11.95 -10.51 -19.64
C ALA A 75 -11.81 -9.27 -20.54
N LEU A 76 -11.02 -8.30 -20.13
CA LEU A 76 -10.87 -7.03 -20.86
C LEU A 76 -9.80 -7.08 -21.95
N TYR A 77 -8.71 -7.79 -21.72
CA TYR A 77 -7.52 -7.69 -22.55
C TYR A 77 -7.05 -9.03 -23.11
N GLY A 78 -7.75 -10.12 -22.79
CA GLY A 78 -7.43 -11.42 -23.31
C GLY A 78 -6.02 -11.87 -22.98
N ALA A 79 -5.30 -12.35 -23.98
CA ALA A 79 -3.94 -12.85 -23.79
C ALA A 79 -2.95 -11.79 -23.35
N ALA A 80 -3.24 -10.51 -23.55
CA ALA A 80 -2.36 -9.43 -23.17
C ALA A 80 -2.28 -9.22 -21.65
N HIS A 81 -3.17 -9.86 -20.88
CA HIS A 81 -3.19 -9.69 -19.43
C HIS A 81 -1.87 -10.10 -18.76
N GLU A 82 -1.21 -11.12 -19.28
CA GLU A 82 0.06 -11.58 -18.73
C GLU A 82 1.15 -10.55 -18.91
N GLU A 83 1.15 -9.87 -20.05
CA GLU A 83 2.11 -8.80 -20.31
C GLU A 83 1.89 -7.61 -19.39
N LEU A 84 0.64 -7.28 -19.08
CA LEU A 84 0.32 -6.19 -18.17
C LEU A 84 0.79 -6.48 -16.76
N ILE A 85 0.57 -7.70 -16.28
CA ILE A 85 1.01 -8.12 -14.95
C ILE A 85 2.54 -8.12 -14.88
N LYS A 86 3.19 -8.64 -15.91
CA LYS A 86 4.64 -8.68 -16.00
C LYS A 86 5.22 -7.26 -16.00
N ALA A 87 4.62 -6.36 -16.77
CA ALA A 87 5.05 -4.96 -16.82
C ALA A 87 4.95 -4.30 -15.43
N ALA A 88 3.82 -4.49 -14.75
CA ALA A 88 3.63 -3.96 -13.41
C ALA A 88 4.64 -4.55 -12.43
N THR A 89 4.87 -5.85 -12.48
CA THR A 89 5.79 -6.53 -11.59
C THR A 89 7.22 -6.03 -11.78
N VAL A 90 7.67 -5.94 -13.03
CA VAL A 90 9.03 -5.47 -13.35
C VAL A 90 9.22 -4.03 -12.89
N ALA A 91 8.24 -3.17 -13.15
CA ALA A 91 8.33 -1.77 -12.75
C ALA A 91 8.35 -1.61 -11.23
N LEU A 92 7.47 -2.31 -10.52
CA LEU A 92 7.41 -2.24 -9.05
C LEU A 92 8.66 -2.83 -8.41
N GLU A 93 9.18 -3.91 -8.95
CA GLU A 93 10.42 -4.49 -8.45
C GLU A 93 11.60 -3.53 -8.63
N SER A 94 11.69 -2.89 -9.78
CA SER A 94 12.71 -1.88 -10.04
C SER A 94 12.62 -0.73 -9.04
N LEU A 95 11.43 -0.20 -8.82
CA LEU A 95 11.22 0.90 -7.88
C LEU A 95 11.52 0.46 -6.44
N SER A 96 11.13 -0.74 -6.08
CA SER A 96 11.41 -1.31 -4.76
C SER A 96 12.91 -1.37 -4.50
N ASN A 97 13.68 -1.80 -5.49
CA ASN A 97 15.13 -1.85 -5.36
C ASN A 97 15.75 -0.46 -5.17
N VAL A 98 15.28 0.52 -5.93
CA VAL A 98 15.78 1.89 -5.82
C VAL A 98 15.45 2.48 -4.45
N LEU A 99 14.22 2.29 -3.98
CA LEU A 99 13.81 2.77 -2.66
C LEU A 99 14.63 2.13 -1.54
N SER A 100 14.93 0.85 -1.66
CA SER A 100 15.71 0.12 -0.67
C SER A 100 17.18 0.53 -0.66
N GLN A 101 17.73 0.91 -1.83
CA GLN A 101 19.13 1.29 -1.96
C GLN A 101 19.43 2.71 -1.49
N HIS A 102 18.41 3.56 -1.39
CA HIS A 102 18.57 4.97 -1.03
C HIS A 102 17.72 5.34 0.18
N PRO A 103 18.01 4.77 1.36
CA PRO A 103 17.15 4.97 2.54
C PRO A 103 17.17 6.39 3.08
N ARG A 104 18.17 7.20 2.70
CA ARG A 104 18.29 8.58 3.17
C ARG A 104 17.56 9.59 2.29
N ARG A 105 17.17 9.20 1.09
CA ARG A 105 16.37 10.05 0.22
C ARG A 105 14.93 10.05 0.67
N SER A 106 14.27 11.18 0.50
CA SER A 106 12.83 11.20 0.72
C SER A 106 12.13 10.34 -0.33
N PHE A 107 10.93 9.89 0.02
CA PHE A 107 10.11 9.08 -0.87
C PHE A 107 9.87 9.82 -2.20
N GLU A 108 9.46 11.08 -2.12
CA GLU A 108 9.16 11.87 -3.31
C GLU A 108 10.41 12.11 -4.18
N GLU A 109 11.56 12.34 -3.56
CA GLU A 109 12.80 12.52 -4.31
C GLU A 109 13.16 11.27 -5.10
N THR A 110 13.02 10.12 -4.47
CA THR A 110 13.29 8.85 -5.12
C THR A 110 12.33 8.62 -6.27
N LEU A 111 11.04 8.92 -6.08
CA LEU A 111 10.05 8.76 -7.13
C LEU A 111 10.35 9.67 -8.33
N ARG A 112 10.75 10.91 -8.07
CA ARG A 112 11.09 11.84 -9.14
C ARG A 112 12.35 11.44 -9.91
N ALA A 113 13.30 10.84 -9.21
CA ALA A 113 14.54 10.41 -9.85
C ALA A 113 14.41 9.07 -10.57
N TRP A 114 13.39 8.30 -10.23
CA TRP A 114 13.20 6.98 -10.82
C TRP A 114 12.62 7.08 -12.23
N ALA A 115 13.23 6.32 -13.14
CA ALA A 115 12.71 6.16 -14.49
C ALA A 115 12.24 4.72 -14.65
N THR A 116 11.01 4.54 -15.11
CA THR A 116 10.48 3.19 -15.28
C THR A 116 11.26 2.44 -16.37
N PRO A 117 11.60 1.18 -16.10
CA PRO A 117 12.25 0.34 -17.11
C PRO A 117 11.27 -0.21 -18.15
N VAL A 118 9.96 0.00 -17.95
CA VAL A 118 8.93 -0.58 -18.80
C VAL A 118 8.08 0.53 -19.38
N GLN A 119 8.01 0.58 -20.70
CA GLN A 119 7.16 1.54 -21.39
C GLN A 119 5.69 1.29 -21.07
N GLY A 120 4.92 2.34 -20.91
CA GLY A 120 3.50 2.25 -20.60
C GLY A 120 3.20 2.07 -19.12
N THR A 121 4.18 2.31 -18.25
CA THR A 121 3.96 2.32 -16.81
C THR A 121 4.19 3.71 -16.26
N PHE A 122 3.35 4.12 -15.31
CA PHE A 122 3.34 5.48 -14.76
C PHE A 122 3.05 5.45 -13.27
N LEU A 123 3.68 6.36 -12.54
CA LEU A 123 3.37 6.53 -11.12
C LEU A 123 2.26 7.56 -10.94
N GLY A 124 1.38 7.31 -9.98
CA GLY A 124 0.42 8.30 -9.54
C GLY A 124 1.04 9.28 -8.56
N LYS A 125 0.19 10.02 -7.86
CA LYS A 125 0.65 10.93 -6.81
C LYS A 125 0.98 10.13 -5.55
N PRO A 126 2.09 10.45 -4.87
CA PRO A 126 2.37 9.82 -3.58
C PRO A 126 1.32 10.22 -2.54
N VAL A 127 1.01 9.27 -1.68
CA VAL A 127 0.06 9.44 -0.59
C VAL A 127 0.80 9.16 0.71
N HIS A 128 0.62 10.06 1.68
CA HIS A 128 1.17 9.89 3.02
C HIS A 128 0.03 9.62 3.98
N THR A 129 0.19 8.59 4.77
CA THR A 129 -0.84 8.16 5.71
C THR A 129 -0.19 7.61 6.96
N VAL A 130 -1.00 7.19 7.91
CA VAL A 130 -0.56 6.46 9.07
C VAL A 130 -1.27 5.12 9.08
N SER A 131 -0.55 4.07 9.45
CA SER A 131 -1.09 2.73 9.46
C SER A 131 -0.37 1.87 10.50
N SER A 132 -1.06 0.87 11.01
CA SER A 132 -0.49 -0.08 11.94
C SER A 132 0.51 -1.01 11.26
N SER A 133 0.34 -1.26 9.97
CA SER A 133 1.27 -2.06 9.17
C SER A 133 1.30 -1.59 7.73
N LEU A 134 2.41 -1.87 7.08
CA LEU A 134 2.56 -1.53 5.67
C LEU A 134 1.60 -2.36 4.81
N ASP A 135 1.41 -3.61 5.17
CA ASP A 135 0.51 -4.49 4.42
C ASP A 135 -0.93 -3.97 4.45
N ASP A 136 -1.39 -3.48 5.60
CA ASP A 136 -2.72 -2.87 5.71
C ASP A 136 -2.82 -1.60 4.88
N ALA A 137 -1.79 -0.77 4.92
CA ALA A 137 -1.76 0.46 4.12
C ALA A 137 -1.83 0.14 2.63
N LEU A 138 -1.09 -0.87 2.18
CA LEU A 138 -1.10 -1.30 0.79
C LEU A 138 -2.48 -1.82 0.38
N ALA A 139 -3.12 -2.60 1.23
CA ALA A 139 -4.44 -3.16 0.95
C ALA A 139 -5.49 -2.05 0.82
N VAL A 140 -5.47 -1.08 1.73
CA VAL A 140 -6.40 0.05 1.68
C VAL A 140 -6.16 0.89 0.42
N SER A 141 -4.91 1.17 0.10
CA SER A 141 -4.56 1.95 -1.08
C SER A 141 -4.97 1.25 -2.37
N LEU A 142 -4.78 -0.06 -2.41
CA LEU A 142 -5.18 -0.83 -3.59
C LEU A 142 -6.68 -0.70 -3.86
N ARG A 143 -7.49 -0.73 -2.82
CA ARG A 143 -8.95 -0.52 -2.96
C ARG A 143 -9.29 0.88 -3.45
N GLN A 144 -8.52 1.87 -3.01
CA GLN A 144 -8.77 3.27 -3.40
C GLN A 144 -8.36 3.55 -4.83
N PHE A 145 -7.23 3.02 -5.27
CA PHE A 145 -6.64 3.35 -6.57
C PHE A 145 -7.09 2.42 -7.68
N SER A 146 -7.58 1.25 -7.37
CA SER A 146 -7.98 0.28 -8.38
C SER A 146 -9.50 0.25 -8.50
N SER A 147 -10.02 0.83 -9.57
CA SER A 147 -11.45 0.74 -9.88
C SER A 147 -11.88 -0.69 -10.16
N LEU A 148 -10.96 -1.53 -10.61
CA LEU A 148 -11.25 -2.93 -10.84
C LEU A 148 -11.37 -3.70 -9.53
N TYR A 149 -10.70 -3.25 -8.50
CA TYR A 149 -10.73 -3.90 -7.21
C TYR A 149 -12.08 -3.72 -6.52
N SER A 150 -12.70 -2.57 -6.71
CA SER A 150 -13.97 -2.27 -6.06
C SER A 150 -15.18 -2.87 -6.79
N ALA A 151 -14.93 -3.37 -7.96
CA ALA A 151 -15.97 -4.06 -8.71
C ALA A 151 -15.98 -5.54 -8.38
#